data_dd627dcaf72b2593728ba1b37a95f7c4
#
_entry.id   dd627dcaf72b2593728ba1b37a95f7c4
#
_cell.length_a   1.000
_cell.length_b   1.000
_cell.length_c   1.000
_cell.angle_alpha   90.00
_cell.angle_beta   90.00
_cell.angle_gamma   90.00
#
_symmetry.space_group_name_H-M   'P 1'
#
loop_
_entity.id
_entity.type
_entity.pdbx_description
1 polymer ?
#
loop_
_entity_poly.entity_id
_entity_poly.type
_entity_poly.pdbx_seq_one_letter_code
_entity_poly.pdbx_strand_id
1 'polypeptide(L)'
;MKKALMLLLCCLLLPIPCRGEGALTDAECFSYYQHAFFIGDSITRTFANYAYGRRQEDPAFLAGAKFFAVKNYALRSVGSRGLSSNGADLQWNGRAVSLYEIVELLRPDRVLVLAGVNDYAGEHIEKSLTYVEKMAQNLGKASPDTQIIMISLTPVAPKFCRKTNYQALWDDYNAALEEACARLGLGFLDLASYLKGEDGYLLPDYCGDGEYHLSRAGNAQWAQALLDYAQAAYAAGGREPERIRSVYGEHH
;
A
#
# COMPACT_ATOMS: atom_id res chain seq x y z
N MET A 1 7.99 -52.15 44.58
CA MET A 1 6.89 -51.73 43.69
C MET A 1 7.11 -50.30 43.24
N LYS A 2 7.67 -50.09 42.07
CA LYS A 2 7.96 -48.74 41.48
C LYS A 2 6.83 -48.43 40.50
N LYS A 3 6.03 -47.39 40.84
CA LYS A 3 4.99 -46.88 39.94
C LYS A 3 5.66 -45.97 38.89
N ALA A 4 5.61 -46.33 37.66
CA ALA A 4 6.02 -45.49 36.52
C ALA A 4 4.90 -44.51 36.25
N LEU A 5 5.21 -43.19 36.31
CA LEU A 5 4.33 -42.08 35.93
C LEU A 5 4.54 -41.81 34.43
N MET A 6 3.56 -42.16 33.63
CA MET A 6 3.53 -41.93 32.21
C MET A 6 3.00 -40.52 31.94
N LEU A 7 3.91 -39.60 31.59
CA LEU A 7 3.52 -38.24 31.16
C LEU A 7 2.96 -38.30 29.74
N LEU A 8 1.64 -38.07 29.63
CA LEU A 8 0.96 -37.93 28.34
C LEU A 8 1.24 -36.51 27.81
N LEU A 9 2.13 -36.39 26.84
CA LEU A 9 2.42 -35.13 26.13
C LEU A 9 1.28 -34.90 25.11
N CYS A 10 0.25 -34.14 25.52
CA CYS A 10 -0.76 -33.63 24.61
C CYS A 10 -0.13 -32.55 23.71
N CYS A 11 0.32 -32.91 22.51
CA CYS A 11 0.58 -31.95 21.45
C CYS A 11 -0.75 -31.28 21.07
N LEU A 12 -0.97 -30.05 21.54
CA LEU A 12 -1.99 -29.16 20.99
C LEU A 12 -1.61 -28.82 19.54
N LEU A 13 -2.13 -29.59 18.60
CA LEU A 13 -2.16 -29.23 17.20
C LEU A 13 -3.13 -28.04 17.07
N LEU A 14 -2.59 -26.81 17.06
CA LEU A 14 -3.35 -25.67 16.61
C LEU A 14 -3.77 -25.94 15.16
N PRO A 15 -5.05 -25.75 14.81
CA PRO A 15 -5.47 -25.89 13.43
C PRO A 15 -4.72 -24.87 12.58
N ILE A 16 -3.85 -25.35 11.69
CA ILE A 16 -3.34 -24.53 10.59
C ILE A 16 -4.58 -24.21 9.75
N PRO A 17 -4.91 -22.94 9.50
CA PRO A 17 -6.04 -22.61 8.64
C PRO A 17 -5.80 -23.29 7.29
N CYS A 18 -6.67 -24.22 6.93
CA CYS A 18 -6.64 -24.90 5.65
C CYS A 18 -6.95 -23.84 4.58
N ARG A 19 -5.93 -23.37 3.86
CA ARG A 19 -6.15 -22.63 2.61
C ARG A 19 -6.94 -23.54 1.69
N GLY A 20 -8.07 -23.04 1.14
CA GLY A 20 -8.89 -23.80 0.19
C GLY A 20 -8.04 -24.25 -1.01
N GLU A 21 -8.39 -25.37 -1.62
CA GLU A 21 -7.78 -25.85 -2.86
C GLU A 21 -7.88 -24.71 -3.91
N GLY A 22 -6.71 -24.21 -4.37
CA GLY A 22 -6.61 -23.10 -5.34
C GLY A 22 -6.09 -21.78 -4.77
N ALA A 23 -5.84 -21.65 -3.45
CA ALA A 23 -5.22 -20.46 -2.89
C ALA A 23 -3.71 -20.42 -3.18
N LEU A 24 -3.22 -19.30 -3.72
CA LEU A 24 -1.80 -19.09 -3.99
C LEU A 24 -1.00 -19.03 -2.69
N THR A 25 0.26 -19.43 -2.74
CA THR A 25 1.23 -19.20 -1.67
C THR A 25 1.60 -17.72 -1.60
N ASP A 26 2.16 -17.27 -0.47
CA ASP A 26 2.62 -15.89 -0.33
C ASP A 26 3.68 -15.53 -1.38
N ALA A 27 4.58 -16.45 -1.70
CA ALA A 27 5.60 -16.26 -2.74
C ALA A 27 4.98 -16.09 -4.13
N GLU A 28 3.94 -16.85 -4.47
CA GLU A 28 3.20 -16.67 -5.72
C GLU A 28 2.46 -15.33 -5.75
N CYS A 29 1.80 -14.93 -4.66
CA CYS A 29 1.18 -13.61 -4.56
C CYS A 29 2.21 -12.49 -4.67
N PHE A 30 3.39 -12.60 -4.04
CA PHE A 30 4.44 -11.60 -4.16
C PHE A 30 5.06 -11.56 -5.57
N SER A 31 5.01 -12.64 -6.34
CA SER A 31 5.47 -12.63 -7.74
C SER A 31 4.65 -11.69 -8.62
N TYR A 32 3.39 -11.39 -8.24
CA TYR A 32 2.55 -10.38 -8.89
C TYR A 32 3.21 -9.00 -8.90
N TYR A 33 4.06 -8.70 -7.92
CA TYR A 33 4.76 -7.41 -7.78
C TYR A 33 6.21 -7.43 -8.28
N GLN A 34 6.66 -8.49 -8.95
CA GLN A 34 8.07 -8.66 -9.34
C GLN A 34 8.62 -7.49 -10.16
N HIS A 35 7.79 -6.89 -11.02
CA HIS A 35 8.14 -5.72 -11.83
C HIS A 35 7.33 -4.48 -11.44
N ALA A 36 6.92 -4.39 -10.16
CA ALA A 36 6.15 -3.26 -9.67
C ALA A 36 7.04 -2.14 -9.12
N PHE A 37 6.55 -0.90 -9.24
CA PHE A 37 7.09 0.27 -8.58
C PHE A 37 6.12 0.74 -7.49
N PHE A 38 6.64 0.94 -6.28
CA PHE A 38 5.94 1.57 -5.18
C PHE A 38 6.37 3.02 -5.09
N ILE A 39 5.45 3.92 -5.31
CA ILE A 39 5.67 5.36 -5.37
C ILE A 39 4.97 6.02 -4.21
N GLY A 40 5.64 6.94 -3.52
CA GLY A 40 4.97 7.68 -2.46
C GLY A 40 5.89 8.50 -1.56
N ASP A 41 5.34 8.86 -0.42
CA ASP A 41 5.96 9.75 0.56
C ASP A 41 6.65 9.00 1.72
N SER A 42 6.68 9.63 2.90
CA SER A 42 7.28 9.06 4.10
C SER A 42 6.59 7.77 4.57
N ILE A 43 5.29 7.60 4.31
CA ILE A 43 4.54 6.39 4.67
C ILE A 43 5.06 5.23 3.79
N THR A 44 5.12 5.43 2.48
CA THR A 44 5.70 4.44 1.53
C THR A 44 7.16 4.15 1.85
N ARG A 45 7.92 5.14 2.34
CA ARG A 45 9.31 4.92 2.76
C ARG A 45 9.42 4.01 3.98
N THR A 46 8.50 4.09 4.94
CA THR A 46 8.48 3.15 6.07
C THR A 46 8.21 1.72 5.59
N PHE A 47 7.30 1.57 4.64
CA PHE A 47 7.03 0.27 4.02
C PHE A 47 8.22 -0.25 3.21
N ALA A 48 8.92 0.60 2.46
CA ALA A 48 10.15 0.22 1.75
C ALA A 48 11.22 -0.33 2.72
N ASN A 49 11.44 0.35 3.84
CA ASN A 49 12.38 -0.11 4.87
C ASN A 49 11.96 -1.45 5.48
N TYR A 50 10.66 -1.63 5.74
CA TYR A 50 10.10 -2.90 6.19
C TYR A 50 10.35 -4.00 5.15
N ALA A 51 10.05 -3.74 3.88
CA ALA A 51 10.25 -4.70 2.80
C ALA A 51 11.72 -5.10 2.62
N TYR A 52 12.65 -4.15 2.68
CA TYR A 52 14.08 -4.45 2.63
C TYR A 52 14.54 -5.29 3.83
N GLY A 53 14.02 -5.01 5.03
CA GLY A 53 14.27 -5.84 6.20
C GLY A 53 13.74 -7.26 6.04
N ARG A 54 12.51 -7.41 5.55
CA ARG A 54 11.89 -8.72 5.30
C ARG A 54 12.64 -9.55 4.25
N ARG A 55 13.20 -8.92 3.21
CA ARG A 55 14.01 -9.61 2.19
C ARG A 55 15.30 -10.23 2.73
N GLN A 56 15.80 -9.78 3.88
CA GLN A 56 16.94 -10.43 4.53
C GLN A 56 16.54 -11.76 5.18
N GLU A 57 15.29 -11.88 5.61
CA GLU A 57 14.71 -13.08 6.23
C GLU A 57 14.09 -14.00 5.17
N ASP A 58 13.41 -13.40 4.19
CA ASP A 58 12.71 -14.07 3.09
C ASP A 58 13.01 -13.35 1.76
N PRO A 59 13.96 -13.83 0.95
CA PRO A 59 14.33 -13.22 -0.33
C PRO A 59 13.17 -13.15 -1.35
N ALA A 60 12.11 -13.95 -1.20
CA ALA A 60 10.94 -13.92 -2.07
C ALA A 60 9.99 -12.76 -1.76
N PHE A 61 10.13 -12.13 -0.57
CA PHE A 61 9.24 -11.05 -0.14
C PHE A 61 9.31 -9.85 -1.09
N LEU A 62 8.24 -9.62 -1.89
CA LEU A 62 8.16 -8.57 -2.91
C LEU A 62 9.43 -8.51 -3.79
N ALA A 63 10.01 -9.68 -4.11
CA ALA A 63 11.24 -9.80 -4.88
C ALA A 63 11.10 -9.07 -6.23
N GLY A 64 12.12 -8.26 -6.58
CA GLY A 64 12.12 -7.47 -7.81
C GLY A 64 11.35 -6.15 -7.77
N ALA A 65 10.39 -5.96 -6.84
CA ALA A 65 9.72 -4.68 -6.67
C ALA A 65 10.70 -3.56 -6.30
N LYS A 66 10.50 -2.37 -6.87
CA LYS A 66 11.30 -1.17 -6.61
C LYS A 66 10.49 -0.13 -5.84
N PHE A 67 11.16 0.59 -4.95
CA PHE A 67 10.55 1.62 -4.12
C PHE A 67 11.15 2.98 -4.45
N PHE A 68 10.30 3.90 -4.90
CA PHE A 68 10.62 5.29 -5.16
C PHE A 68 9.83 6.16 -4.16
N ALA A 69 10.26 6.13 -2.91
CA ALA A 69 9.57 6.78 -1.81
C ALA A 69 10.44 7.91 -1.22
N VAL A 70 9.90 9.11 -1.24
CA VAL A 70 10.61 10.33 -0.83
C VAL A 70 9.79 11.11 0.18
N LYS A 71 10.41 11.54 1.28
CA LYS A 71 9.72 12.38 2.28
C LYS A 71 9.09 13.61 1.61
N ASN A 72 7.85 13.92 1.97
CA ASN A 72 7.06 15.04 1.42
C ASN A 72 6.70 14.90 -0.08
N TYR A 73 6.82 13.72 -0.66
CA TYR A 73 6.35 13.49 -2.02
C TYR A 73 4.85 13.79 -2.14
N ALA A 74 4.45 14.42 -3.23
CA ALA A 74 3.09 14.92 -3.42
C ALA A 74 2.61 14.62 -4.84
N LEU A 75 1.31 14.38 -5.02
CA LEU A 75 0.69 14.13 -6.33
C LEU A 75 0.96 15.27 -7.31
N ARG A 76 0.92 16.53 -6.84
CA ARG A 76 1.23 17.70 -7.68
C ARG A 76 2.63 17.69 -8.27
N SER A 77 3.55 16.89 -7.70
CA SER A 77 4.96 16.85 -8.07
C SER A 77 5.34 15.68 -8.98
N VAL A 78 4.43 14.74 -9.27
CA VAL A 78 4.76 13.48 -9.98
C VAL A 78 5.38 13.68 -11.36
N GLY A 79 5.06 14.77 -12.05
CA GLY A 79 5.61 15.10 -13.38
C GLY A 79 6.86 15.95 -13.35
N SER A 80 7.44 16.24 -12.20
CA SER A 80 8.46 17.25 -12.03
C SER A 80 9.75 16.67 -11.49
N ARG A 81 10.87 17.25 -11.90
CA ARG A 81 12.19 17.07 -11.31
C ARG A 81 12.48 18.29 -10.42
N GLY A 82 13.10 18.09 -9.26
CA GLY A 82 13.64 19.18 -8.47
C GLY A 82 12.59 20.11 -7.84
N LEU A 83 11.36 19.66 -7.66
CA LEU A 83 10.27 20.54 -7.20
C LEU A 83 9.95 20.48 -5.73
N SER A 84 10.55 19.58 -4.98
CA SER A 84 10.37 19.73 -3.54
C SER A 84 11.35 20.82 -3.08
N SER A 85 10.83 21.86 -2.49
CA SER A 85 11.62 22.85 -1.73
C SER A 85 12.53 22.21 -0.67
N ASN A 86 12.44 20.90 -0.47
CA ASN A 86 13.12 20.07 0.52
C ASN A 86 14.03 18.99 -0.09
N GLY A 87 14.35 19.03 -1.39
CA GLY A 87 15.25 18.05 -2.04
C GLY A 87 14.67 16.64 -2.17
N ALA A 88 13.34 16.52 -2.27
CA ALA A 88 12.64 15.24 -2.28
C ALA A 88 12.32 14.79 -3.72
N ASP A 89 13.33 14.60 -4.55
CA ASP A 89 13.15 14.07 -5.90
C ASP A 89 13.31 12.56 -5.92
N LEU A 90 12.56 11.90 -6.80
CA LEU A 90 12.86 10.52 -7.14
C LEU A 90 14.27 10.45 -7.74
N GLN A 91 15.03 9.45 -7.35
CA GLN A 91 16.41 9.27 -7.78
C GLN A 91 16.57 7.98 -8.57
N TRP A 92 17.26 8.05 -9.70
CA TRP A 92 17.67 6.88 -10.47
C TRP A 92 19.12 7.04 -10.94
N ASN A 93 19.98 6.09 -10.57
CA ASN A 93 21.42 6.13 -10.90
C ASN A 93 22.07 7.49 -10.59
N GLY A 94 21.75 8.08 -9.43
CA GLY A 94 22.31 9.35 -8.97
C GLY A 94 21.77 10.59 -9.69
N ARG A 95 20.70 10.46 -10.48
CA ARG A 95 20.04 11.57 -11.16
C ARG A 95 18.61 11.76 -10.64
N ALA A 96 18.19 13.00 -10.48
CA ALA A 96 16.79 13.32 -10.22
C ALA A 96 15.95 12.98 -11.47
N VAL A 97 14.85 12.26 -11.26
CA VAL A 97 13.91 11.85 -12.32
C VAL A 97 12.49 12.15 -11.90
N SER A 98 11.62 12.41 -12.87
CA SER A 98 10.17 12.41 -12.63
C SER A 98 9.62 10.98 -12.62
N LEU A 99 8.41 10.80 -12.10
CA LEU A 99 7.73 9.52 -12.18
C LEU A 99 7.55 9.04 -13.63
N TYR A 100 7.23 9.97 -14.53
CA TYR A 100 7.01 9.63 -15.95
C TYR A 100 8.28 9.12 -16.62
N GLU A 101 9.42 9.77 -16.37
CA GLU A 101 10.70 9.35 -16.91
C GLU A 101 11.15 7.99 -16.44
N ILE A 102 10.97 7.70 -15.15
CA ILE A 102 11.39 6.39 -14.63
C ILE A 102 10.48 5.27 -15.12
N VAL A 103 9.18 5.54 -15.28
CA VAL A 103 8.22 4.57 -15.82
C VAL A 103 8.47 4.35 -17.32
N GLU A 104 8.72 5.40 -18.10
CA GLU A 104 9.08 5.27 -19.51
C GLU A 104 10.36 4.47 -19.71
N LEU A 105 11.37 4.71 -18.85
CA LEU A 105 12.67 4.05 -18.92
C LEU A 105 12.60 2.58 -18.55
N LEU A 106 11.93 2.23 -17.46
CA LEU A 106 11.98 0.91 -16.85
C LEU A 106 10.74 0.04 -17.14
N ARG A 107 9.68 0.64 -17.67
CA ARG A 107 8.44 -0.03 -18.08
C ARG A 107 7.95 -1.09 -17.09
N PRO A 108 7.62 -0.68 -15.85
CA PRO A 108 7.12 -1.62 -14.86
C PRO A 108 5.76 -2.20 -15.29
N ASP A 109 5.45 -3.41 -14.88
CA ASP A 109 4.12 -3.98 -15.09
C ASP A 109 3.07 -3.21 -14.30
N ARG A 110 3.45 -2.71 -13.11
CA ARG A 110 2.56 -2.01 -12.19
C ARG A 110 3.23 -0.83 -11.49
N VAL A 111 2.46 0.21 -11.28
CA VAL A 111 2.82 1.34 -10.41
C VAL A 111 1.79 1.47 -9.31
N LEU A 112 2.20 1.25 -8.07
CA LEU A 112 1.37 1.43 -6.88
C LEU A 112 1.69 2.78 -6.25
N VAL A 113 0.69 3.62 -6.05
CA VAL A 113 0.88 5.01 -5.60
C VAL A 113 0.11 5.27 -4.31
N LEU A 114 0.84 5.58 -3.23
CA LEU A 114 0.30 6.14 -2.00
C LEU A 114 0.84 7.57 -1.86
N ALA A 115 0.01 8.56 -2.19
CA ALA A 115 0.32 9.97 -2.08
C ALA A 115 -0.97 10.78 -1.94
N GLY A 116 -0.88 11.96 -1.32
CA GLY A 116 -2.04 12.81 -1.08
C GLY A 116 -1.93 13.59 0.24
N VAL A 117 -1.32 12.98 1.26
CA VAL A 117 -1.12 13.63 2.56
C VAL A 117 -0.43 14.99 2.41
N ASN A 118 0.63 15.05 1.62
CA ASN A 118 1.41 16.27 1.37
C ASN A 118 0.76 17.23 0.36
N ASP A 119 -0.36 16.82 -0.24
CA ASP A 119 -1.22 17.66 -1.08
C ASP A 119 -2.40 18.24 -0.32
N TYR A 120 -2.51 17.93 0.98
CA TYR A 120 -3.73 18.22 1.76
C TYR A 120 -4.98 17.68 1.07
N ALA A 121 -4.91 16.43 0.60
CA ALA A 121 -5.91 15.84 -0.30
C ALA A 121 -7.31 15.85 0.30
N GLY A 122 -7.45 15.56 1.60
CA GLY A 122 -8.74 15.62 2.29
C GLY A 122 -9.35 17.02 2.39
N GLU A 123 -8.53 18.07 2.40
CA GLU A 123 -8.99 19.48 2.43
C GLU A 123 -9.29 19.99 1.00
N HIS A 124 -8.73 19.36 -0.03
CA HIS A 124 -8.81 19.79 -1.42
C HIS A 124 -9.07 18.61 -2.37
N ILE A 125 -10.13 17.83 -2.11
CA ILE A 125 -10.43 16.56 -2.79
C ILE A 125 -10.45 16.74 -4.30
N GLU A 126 -11.28 17.63 -4.84
CA GLU A 126 -11.42 17.83 -6.29
C GLU A 126 -10.08 18.16 -6.97
N LYS A 127 -9.31 19.06 -6.35
CA LYS A 127 -8.00 19.44 -6.86
C LYS A 127 -7.02 18.27 -6.85
N SER A 128 -7.03 17.48 -5.79
CA SER A 128 -6.16 16.31 -5.68
C SER A 128 -6.52 15.23 -6.70
N LEU A 129 -7.81 15.03 -6.97
CA LEU A 129 -8.27 14.13 -8.02
C LEU A 129 -7.84 14.59 -9.41
N THR A 130 -7.77 15.91 -9.70
CA THR A 130 -7.21 16.38 -10.97
C THR A 130 -5.74 16.02 -11.15
N TYR A 131 -4.97 15.93 -10.06
CA TYR A 131 -3.58 15.44 -10.12
C TYR A 131 -3.53 13.93 -10.39
N VAL A 132 -4.44 13.14 -9.81
CA VAL A 132 -4.56 11.69 -10.11
C VAL A 132 -4.89 11.48 -11.58
N GLU A 133 -5.89 12.18 -12.11
CA GLU A 133 -6.28 12.09 -13.53
C GLU A 133 -5.11 12.44 -14.46
N LYS A 134 -4.44 13.55 -14.19
CA LYS A 134 -3.28 13.99 -14.97
C LYS A 134 -2.13 12.98 -14.90
N MET A 135 -1.89 12.41 -13.71
CA MET A 135 -0.88 11.36 -13.53
C MET A 135 -1.23 10.14 -14.37
N ALA A 136 -2.47 9.64 -14.28
CA ALA A 136 -2.93 8.48 -15.04
C ALA A 136 -2.79 8.68 -16.55
N GLN A 137 -3.23 9.84 -17.06
CA GLN A 137 -3.11 10.18 -18.48
C GLN A 137 -1.65 10.21 -18.96
N ASN A 138 -0.73 10.77 -18.17
CA ASN A 138 0.67 10.88 -18.57
C ASN A 138 1.42 9.56 -18.42
N LEU A 139 1.12 8.76 -17.40
CA LEU A 139 1.64 7.39 -17.28
C LEU A 139 1.16 6.50 -18.41
N GLY A 140 -0.12 6.58 -18.79
CA GLY A 140 -0.66 5.86 -19.93
C GLY A 140 0.01 6.22 -21.27
N LYS A 141 0.53 7.46 -21.41
CA LYS A 141 1.35 7.85 -22.58
C LYS A 141 2.78 7.33 -22.48
N ALA A 142 3.39 7.39 -21.29
CA ALA A 142 4.77 6.97 -21.06
C ALA A 142 4.94 5.45 -21.15
N SER A 143 3.99 4.68 -20.65
CA SER A 143 3.97 3.22 -20.67
C SER A 143 2.53 2.69 -20.67
N PRO A 144 1.94 2.49 -21.88
CA PRO A 144 0.52 2.12 -22.03
C PRO A 144 0.14 0.80 -21.35
N ASP A 145 1.09 -0.12 -21.22
CA ASP A 145 0.86 -1.45 -20.65
C ASP A 145 1.04 -1.50 -19.12
N THR A 146 1.50 -0.39 -18.52
CA THR A 146 1.67 -0.29 -17.08
C THR A 146 0.33 -0.11 -16.37
N GLN A 147 -0.03 -1.03 -15.50
CA GLN A 147 -1.19 -0.90 -14.62
C GLN A 147 -0.90 0.12 -13.51
N ILE A 148 -1.86 0.99 -13.22
CA ILE A 148 -1.76 1.98 -12.14
C ILE A 148 -2.72 1.56 -11.03
N ILE A 149 -2.20 1.44 -9.82
CA ILE A 149 -2.97 1.08 -8.62
C ILE A 149 -2.80 2.22 -7.62
N MET A 150 -3.88 2.90 -7.30
CA MET A 150 -3.89 3.87 -6.21
C MET A 150 -4.08 3.14 -4.88
N ILE A 151 -3.40 3.61 -3.85
CA ILE A 151 -3.54 3.09 -2.49
C ILE A 151 -4.21 4.16 -1.65
N SER A 152 -5.23 3.81 -0.87
CA SER A 152 -5.90 4.72 0.05
C SER A 152 -4.90 5.35 1.03
N LEU A 153 -5.15 6.58 1.48
CA LEU A 153 -4.43 7.15 2.62
C LEU A 153 -4.68 6.28 3.86
N THR A 154 -3.63 6.08 4.64
CA THR A 154 -3.72 5.36 5.93
C THR A 154 -4.60 6.12 6.92
N PRO A 155 -5.30 5.45 7.85
CA PRO A 155 -5.99 6.15 8.92
C PRO A 155 -5.00 6.87 9.82
N VAL A 156 -5.50 7.80 10.63
CA VAL A 156 -4.69 8.57 11.59
C VAL A 156 -5.01 8.18 13.03
N ALA A 157 -4.06 8.37 13.94
CA ALA A 157 -4.30 8.20 15.37
C ALA A 157 -5.21 9.33 15.90
N PRO A 158 -6.07 9.06 16.92
CA PRO A 158 -6.98 10.07 17.48
C PRO A 158 -6.28 11.36 17.93
N LYS A 159 -5.03 11.24 18.39
CA LYS A 159 -4.22 12.39 18.80
C LYS A 159 -3.98 13.39 17.67
N PHE A 160 -3.87 12.93 16.44
CA PHE A 160 -3.67 13.78 15.26
C PHE A 160 -4.91 14.62 14.91
N CYS A 161 -6.10 14.16 15.32
CA CYS A 161 -7.38 14.80 15.06
C CYS A 161 -7.82 15.87 16.09
N ARG A 162 -6.97 16.26 17.05
CA ARG A 162 -7.35 17.17 18.14
C ARG A 162 -7.81 18.56 17.69
N LYS A 163 -7.31 19.07 16.57
CA LYS A 163 -7.66 20.41 16.04
C LYS A 163 -8.52 20.33 14.79
N THR A 164 -8.25 19.35 13.95
CA THR A 164 -8.91 19.12 12.67
C THR A 164 -9.23 17.64 12.60
N ASN A 165 -10.45 17.29 12.21
CA ASN A 165 -10.83 15.89 12.05
C ASN A 165 -10.22 15.31 10.74
N TYR A 166 -8.91 15.10 10.75
CA TYR A 166 -8.20 14.55 9.59
C TYR A 166 -8.68 13.16 9.21
N GLN A 167 -9.18 12.34 10.18
CA GLN A 167 -9.71 11.04 9.84
C GLN A 167 -10.91 11.14 8.89
N ALA A 168 -11.89 11.98 9.20
CA ALA A 168 -13.04 12.18 8.32
C ALA A 168 -12.62 12.74 6.94
N LEU A 169 -11.72 13.73 6.93
CA LEU A 169 -11.21 14.30 5.67
C LEU A 169 -10.51 13.26 4.79
N TRP A 170 -9.74 12.36 5.41
CA TRP A 170 -9.04 11.32 4.65
C TRP A 170 -9.99 10.20 4.22
N ASP A 171 -11.01 9.90 5.01
CA ASP A 171 -12.06 8.95 4.61
C ASP A 171 -12.85 9.47 3.41
N ASP A 172 -13.25 10.76 3.43
CA ASP A 172 -13.91 11.40 2.29
C ASP A 172 -13.03 11.40 1.04
N TYR A 173 -11.73 11.70 1.20
CA TYR A 173 -10.79 11.62 0.08
C TYR A 173 -10.63 10.19 -0.44
N ASN A 174 -10.49 9.20 0.43
CA ASN A 174 -10.32 7.79 0.03
C ASN A 174 -11.55 7.30 -0.74
N ALA A 175 -12.76 7.65 -0.29
CA ALA A 175 -13.99 7.32 -1.01
C ALA A 175 -14.02 7.97 -2.41
N ALA A 176 -13.71 9.26 -2.52
CA ALA A 176 -13.66 9.96 -3.80
C ALA A 176 -12.53 9.44 -4.71
N LEU A 177 -11.40 9.02 -4.14
CA LEU A 177 -10.29 8.41 -4.88
C LEU A 177 -10.71 7.05 -5.46
N GLU A 178 -11.42 6.23 -4.70
CA GLU A 178 -11.94 4.93 -5.16
C GLU A 178 -12.88 5.11 -6.36
N GLU A 179 -13.83 6.06 -6.26
CA GLU A 179 -14.74 6.39 -7.38
C GLU A 179 -13.97 6.89 -8.61
N ALA A 180 -12.95 7.73 -8.40
CA ALA A 180 -12.11 8.21 -9.50
C ALA A 180 -11.33 7.08 -10.14
N CYS A 181 -10.79 6.13 -9.37
CA CYS A 181 -10.10 4.95 -9.89
C CYS A 181 -11.04 4.10 -10.76
N ALA A 182 -12.24 3.82 -10.30
CA ALA A 182 -13.24 3.07 -11.07
C ALA A 182 -13.57 3.78 -12.40
N ARG A 183 -13.76 5.10 -12.37
CA ARG A 183 -14.05 5.91 -13.57
C ARG A 183 -12.87 5.95 -14.57
N LEU A 184 -11.63 5.94 -14.06
CA LEU A 184 -10.41 6.04 -14.87
C LEU A 184 -9.86 4.68 -15.30
N GLY A 185 -10.45 3.55 -14.85
CA GLY A 185 -9.95 2.21 -15.11
C GLY A 185 -8.64 1.89 -14.37
N LEU A 186 -8.42 2.51 -13.20
CA LEU A 186 -7.26 2.27 -12.34
C LEU A 186 -7.60 1.22 -11.28
N GLY A 187 -6.59 0.48 -10.81
CA GLY A 187 -6.73 -0.33 -9.60
C GLY A 187 -6.82 0.55 -8.35
N PHE A 188 -7.49 0.03 -7.31
CA PHE A 188 -7.57 0.66 -6.01
C PHE A 188 -7.32 -0.37 -4.91
N LEU A 189 -6.37 -0.09 -4.02
CA LEU A 189 -6.07 -0.87 -2.82
C LEU A 189 -6.53 -0.08 -1.60
N ASP A 190 -7.61 -0.55 -0.94
CA ASP A 190 -8.09 0.02 0.32
C ASP A 190 -7.22 -0.44 1.50
N LEU A 191 -6.03 0.14 1.62
CA LEU A 191 -5.13 -0.12 2.73
C LEU A 191 -5.72 0.36 4.08
N ALA A 192 -6.54 1.41 4.05
CA ALA A 192 -7.11 1.97 5.27
C ALA A 192 -7.94 0.95 6.04
N SER A 193 -8.70 0.10 5.36
CA SER A 193 -9.54 -0.92 5.99
C SER A 193 -8.74 -1.98 6.77
N TYR A 194 -7.48 -2.21 6.42
CA TYR A 194 -6.58 -3.14 7.12
C TYR A 194 -5.95 -2.55 8.39
N LEU A 195 -6.05 -1.25 8.56
CA LEU A 195 -5.33 -0.52 9.59
C LEU A 195 -6.25 0.12 10.64
N LYS A 196 -7.54 0.24 10.34
CA LYS A 196 -8.55 0.85 11.23
C LYS A 196 -8.94 -0.08 12.36
N GLY A 197 -9.14 0.51 13.55
CA GLY A 197 -9.88 -0.10 14.64
C GLY A 197 -11.40 0.11 14.50
N GLU A 198 -12.16 -0.45 15.43
CA GLU A 198 -13.63 -0.30 15.48
C GLU A 198 -14.08 1.17 15.60
N ASP A 199 -13.23 2.03 16.16
CA ASP A 199 -13.46 3.46 16.28
C ASP A 199 -13.15 4.25 14.98
N GLY A 200 -12.72 3.55 13.92
CA GLY A 200 -12.37 4.13 12.63
C GLY A 200 -11.00 4.77 12.54
N TYR A 201 -10.23 4.84 13.63
CA TYR A 201 -8.88 5.41 13.67
C TYR A 201 -7.80 4.34 13.46
N LEU A 202 -6.57 4.80 13.23
CA LEU A 202 -5.40 3.91 13.17
C LEU A 202 -5.24 3.16 14.49
N LEU A 203 -5.23 1.83 14.42
CA LEU A 203 -4.98 0.99 15.60
C LEU A 203 -3.66 1.39 16.27
N PRO A 204 -3.61 1.53 17.60
CA PRO A 204 -2.39 1.93 18.32
C PRO A 204 -1.18 1.06 18.01
N ASP A 205 -1.36 -0.26 17.87
CA ASP A 205 -0.29 -1.21 17.56
C ASP A 205 0.25 -1.02 16.15
N TYR A 206 -0.53 -0.46 15.24
CA TYR A 206 -0.13 -0.20 13.86
C TYR A 206 0.49 1.19 13.66
N CYS A 207 0.41 2.06 14.68
CA CYS A 207 0.95 3.40 14.66
C CYS A 207 2.37 3.46 15.20
N GLY A 208 3.31 4.01 14.44
CA GLY A 208 4.73 4.09 14.81
C GLY A 208 5.14 5.39 15.49
N ASP A 209 4.42 6.49 15.29
CA ASP A 209 4.78 7.83 15.77
C ASP A 209 3.68 8.52 16.61
N GLY A 210 2.56 7.84 16.78
CA GLY A 210 1.39 8.39 17.46
C GLY A 210 0.57 9.36 16.58
N GLU A 211 0.84 9.42 15.27
CA GLU A 211 0.14 10.27 14.31
C GLU A 211 -0.45 9.46 13.15
N TYR A 212 0.37 9.05 12.16
CA TYR A 212 -0.08 8.32 10.98
C TYR A 212 0.99 7.47 10.29
N HIS A 213 2.25 7.52 10.72
CA HIS A 213 3.26 6.62 10.17
C HIS A 213 3.11 5.23 10.77
N LEU A 214 3.27 4.22 9.93
CA LEU A 214 3.05 2.83 10.32
C LEU A 214 4.21 2.27 11.16
N SER A 215 3.86 1.50 12.19
CA SER A 215 4.76 0.64 12.92
C SER A 215 5.19 -0.57 12.08
N ARG A 216 6.07 -1.44 12.63
CA ARG A 216 6.38 -2.72 12.00
C ARG A 216 5.12 -3.57 11.80
N ALA A 217 4.21 -3.60 12.78
CA ALA A 217 2.95 -4.34 12.70
C ALA A 217 2.00 -3.73 11.64
N GLY A 218 1.89 -2.40 11.58
CA GLY A 218 1.11 -1.74 10.52
C GLY A 218 1.66 -1.99 9.12
N ASN A 219 2.98 -2.01 8.94
CA ASN A 219 3.58 -2.38 7.65
C ASN A 219 3.37 -3.87 7.32
N ALA A 220 3.25 -4.76 8.32
CA ALA A 220 2.86 -6.16 8.09
C ALA A 220 1.41 -6.27 7.58
N GLN A 221 0.49 -5.43 8.07
CA GLN A 221 -0.87 -5.35 7.53
C GLN A 221 -0.89 -4.83 6.09
N TRP A 222 -0.02 -3.89 5.74
CA TRP A 222 0.12 -3.49 4.33
C TRP A 222 0.58 -4.66 3.46
N ALA A 223 1.54 -5.47 3.93
CA ALA A 223 1.94 -6.67 3.22
C ALA A 223 0.78 -7.67 3.06
N GLN A 224 -0.07 -7.83 4.09
CA GLN A 224 -1.27 -8.67 4.00
C GLN A 224 -2.26 -8.12 2.95
N ALA A 225 -2.50 -6.81 2.94
CA ALA A 225 -3.35 -6.17 1.94
C ALA A 225 -2.85 -6.43 0.50
N LEU A 226 -1.53 -6.44 0.29
CA LEU A 226 -0.94 -6.78 -1.01
C LEU A 226 -1.13 -8.26 -1.36
N LEU A 227 -1.02 -9.17 -0.40
CA LEU A 227 -1.29 -10.60 -0.64
C LEU A 227 -2.74 -10.82 -1.09
N ASP A 228 -3.69 -10.22 -0.37
CA ASP A 228 -5.11 -10.34 -0.67
C ASP A 228 -5.45 -9.71 -2.03
N TYR A 229 -4.84 -8.56 -2.36
CA TYR A 229 -4.98 -7.92 -3.66
C TYR A 229 -4.47 -8.81 -4.80
N ALA A 230 -3.29 -9.39 -4.66
CA ALA A 230 -2.73 -10.30 -5.66
C ALA A 230 -3.59 -11.55 -5.82
N GLN A 231 -4.06 -12.16 -4.71
CA GLN A 231 -4.93 -13.33 -4.73
C GLN A 231 -6.21 -13.06 -5.54
N ALA A 232 -6.85 -11.90 -5.32
CA ALA A 232 -8.06 -11.53 -6.05
C ALA A 232 -7.77 -11.20 -7.52
N ALA A 233 -6.63 -10.55 -7.84
CA ALA A 233 -6.21 -10.30 -9.21
C ALA A 233 -6.00 -11.59 -10.01
N TYR A 234 -5.37 -12.60 -9.40
CA TYR A 234 -5.21 -13.92 -10.01
C TYR A 234 -6.56 -14.63 -10.18
N ALA A 235 -7.44 -14.58 -9.18
CA ALA A 235 -8.78 -15.16 -9.26
C ALA A 235 -9.64 -14.53 -10.37
N ALA A 236 -9.43 -13.26 -10.66
CA ALA A 236 -10.07 -12.53 -11.76
C ALA A 236 -9.42 -12.80 -13.14
N GLY A 237 -8.51 -13.77 -13.24
CA GLY A 237 -7.79 -14.10 -14.48
C GLY A 237 -6.66 -13.13 -14.81
N GLY A 238 -6.03 -12.56 -13.79
CA GLY A 238 -4.94 -11.58 -13.90
C GLY A 238 -5.41 -10.16 -14.19
N ARG A 239 -6.71 -9.90 -14.24
CA ARG A 239 -7.27 -8.55 -14.31
C ARG A 239 -7.19 -7.87 -12.95
N GLU A 240 -7.11 -6.53 -12.96
CA GLU A 240 -7.21 -5.78 -11.70
C GLU A 240 -8.57 -6.03 -11.05
N PRO A 241 -8.61 -6.38 -9.76
CA PRO A 241 -9.87 -6.53 -9.03
C PRO A 241 -10.52 -5.17 -8.83
N GLU A 242 -11.83 -5.11 -8.95
CA GLU A 242 -12.58 -3.85 -8.81
C GLU A 242 -12.41 -3.23 -7.41
N ARG A 243 -12.32 -4.08 -6.38
CA ARG A 243 -12.12 -3.63 -4.99
C ARG A 243 -11.71 -4.79 -4.09
N ILE A 244 -10.66 -4.62 -3.32
CA ILE A 244 -10.34 -5.51 -2.20
C ILE A 244 -10.38 -4.71 -0.90
N ARG A 245 -11.31 -5.07 -0.04
CA ARG A 245 -11.37 -4.62 1.35
C ARG A 245 -10.90 -5.76 2.26
N SER A 246 -10.42 -5.43 3.44
CA SER A 246 -10.13 -6.43 4.45
C SER A 246 -11.36 -7.31 4.70
N VAL A 247 -11.17 -8.63 4.64
CA VAL A 247 -12.23 -9.62 4.95
C VAL A 247 -12.64 -9.52 6.42
N TYR A 248 -11.85 -8.85 7.25
CA TYR A 248 -12.07 -8.68 8.67
C TYR A 248 -12.92 -7.45 9.03
N GLY A 249 -13.32 -6.63 8.07
CA GLY A 249 -14.12 -5.40 8.28
C GLY A 249 -15.63 -5.55 8.15
N GLU A 250 -16.18 -6.73 7.83
CA GLU A 250 -17.61 -6.94 7.61
C GLU A 250 -18.35 -7.62 8.78
N HIS A 251 -17.80 -7.64 9.97
CA HIS A 251 -18.53 -8.09 11.15
C HIS A 251 -18.76 -6.93 12.11
N HIS A 252 -19.78 -6.12 11.78
CA HIS A 252 -20.66 -5.49 12.79
C HIS A 252 -21.89 -4.90 12.11
#